data_5ab71145d93770512c8ac8015549bf86
#
_entry.id   5ab71145d93770512c8ac8015549bf86
#
_cell.length_a   1.000
_cell.length_b   1.000
_cell.length_c   1.000
_cell.angle_alpha   90.00
_cell.angle_beta   90.00
_cell.angle_gamma   90.00
#
_symmetry.space_group_name_H-M   'P 1'
#
loop_
_entity.id
_entity.type
_entity.pdbx_description
1 polymer ?
#
loop_
_entity_poly.entity_id
_entity_poly.type
_entity_poly.pdbx_seq_one_letter_code
_entity_poly.pdbx_strand_id
1 'polypeptide(L)'
;MKKFAALLTLLCLMLPGCGERGGAIREQQSLIKQHIYADYKEMYRQPSGDALIYPYITPGSKSYSNVLWDWDSWLSDVALRQILSDVGTEVDCEEALVYEQGCILNYLAYTSEADGYMPMVVDGKSDPNRIKPADIYATNMHKPCIAQHAAFLVRQTGCGVEWLREGFPKIQAFLRNYAEHHRHAETGLYYWQDDLAIGVDNDPSTFFRPRRSSANIYLNCLMYKELQAAAYLAQELGMEQEAGRFSDDAKALCEAVRRWCWDEKDGMYYSVDLNLLPYTGEPQTLFGTQMVLHEGAPRDYPCLIQRLGSWVGFMTLWAGIATPEQAARMVRENLLDERTWWAPYGVRTLSRLEEMYNLRPTHNPSNWQGPIWGISNYMVWRGLVDYGMTREARELARKTVVLFGSDLQKEGALHEYYNPETGEPIINKGFQNWNYLALNMVAWLEGRPVVREF
;
A
#
# COMPACT_ATOMS: atom_id res chain seq x y z
N MET A 1 -70.41 -38.28 2.27
CA MET A 1 -69.70 -37.17 1.58
C MET A 1 -69.42 -36.12 2.65
N LYS A 2 -68.24 -36.17 3.21
CA LYS A 2 -67.71 -35.13 4.14
C LYS A 2 -66.48 -34.48 3.53
N LYS A 3 -66.56 -33.17 3.31
CA LYS A 3 -65.48 -32.35 2.76
C LYS A 3 -64.47 -32.05 3.92
N PHE A 4 -63.23 -32.45 3.72
CA PHE A 4 -62.10 -31.98 4.53
C PHE A 4 -61.58 -30.70 3.91
N ALA A 5 -61.64 -29.62 4.66
CA ALA A 5 -60.92 -28.38 4.34
C ALA A 5 -59.57 -28.43 5.03
N ALA A 6 -58.49 -28.45 4.27
CA ALA A 6 -57.13 -28.34 4.78
C ALA A 6 -56.78 -26.85 4.92
N LEU A 7 -56.55 -26.41 6.13
CA LEU A 7 -56.06 -25.08 6.48
C LEU A 7 -54.53 -25.07 6.28
N LEU A 8 -54.06 -24.43 5.20
CA LEU A 8 -52.62 -24.17 4.95
C LEU A 8 -52.20 -22.96 5.79
N THR A 9 -51.58 -23.19 6.94
CA THR A 9 -50.96 -22.13 7.73
C THR A 9 -49.62 -21.78 7.09
N LEU A 10 -49.55 -20.65 6.37
CA LEU A 10 -48.33 -20.09 5.80
C LEU A 10 -47.49 -19.54 6.97
N LEU A 11 -46.46 -20.27 7.38
CA LEU A 11 -45.45 -19.79 8.31
C LEU A 11 -44.50 -18.83 7.57
N CYS A 12 -44.76 -17.53 7.61
CA CYS A 12 -43.83 -16.51 7.22
C CYS A 12 -42.68 -16.52 8.21
N LEU A 13 -41.58 -17.19 7.86
CA LEU A 13 -40.29 -16.98 8.49
C LEU A 13 -39.85 -15.54 8.12
N MET A 14 -40.12 -14.60 9.03
CA MET A 14 -39.49 -13.27 8.93
C MET A 14 -37.98 -13.44 9.12
N LEU A 15 -37.24 -13.37 8.04
CA LEU A 15 -35.82 -13.13 8.07
C LEU A 15 -35.59 -11.80 8.81
N PRO A 16 -34.63 -11.70 9.76
CA PRO A 16 -34.38 -10.45 10.47
C PRO A 16 -34.07 -9.36 9.47
N GLY A 17 -34.80 -8.27 9.57
CA GLY A 17 -34.99 -7.31 8.51
C GLY A 17 -33.73 -6.53 8.16
N CYS A 18 -33.69 -6.07 6.92
CA CYS A 18 -32.73 -5.08 6.36
C CYS A 18 -32.54 -3.82 7.28
N GLY A 19 -33.50 -3.52 8.14
CA GLY A 19 -33.47 -2.41 9.10
C GLY A 19 -32.52 -2.62 10.28
N GLU A 20 -32.44 -3.81 10.86
CA GLU A 20 -31.57 -4.10 12.02
C GLU A 20 -30.09 -4.14 11.61
N ARG A 21 -29.77 -4.71 10.45
CA ARG A 21 -28.40 -4.70 9.91
C ARG A 21 -27.92 -3.28 9.57
N GLY A 22 -28.79 -2.42 9.06
CA GLY A 22 -28.49 -1.03 8.77
C GLY A 22 -28.29 -0.18 10.04
N GLY A 23 -28.92 -0.54 11.15
CA GLY A 23 -28.74 0.06 12.47
C GLY A 23 -27.36 -0.22 13.05
N ALA A 24 -26.97 -1.49 13.07
CA ALA A 24 -25.69 -1.95 13.60
C ALA A 24 -24.47 -1.32 12.86
N ILE A 25 -24.53 -1.21 11.54
CA ILE A 25 -23.45 -0.56 10.77
C ILE A 25 -23.34 0.93 11.13
N ARG A 26 -24.45 1.64 11.29
CA ARG A 26 -24.43 3.06 11.68
C ARG A 26 -23.84 3.28 13.07
N GLU A 27 -24.10 2.38 13.99
CA GLU A 27 -23.50 2.41 15.33
C GLU A 27 -21.97 2.25 15.24
N GLN A 28 -21.49 1.28 14.48
CA GLN A 28 -20.05 1.05 14.27
C GLN A 28 -19.38 2.23 13.55
N GLN A 29 -20.02 2.83 12.54
CA GLN A 29 -19.54 4.08 11.91
C GLN A 29 -19.43 5.21 12.94
N SER A 30 -20.38 5.34 13.84
CA SER A 30 -20.36 6.36 14.89
C SER A 30 -19.21 6.12 15.88
N LEU A 31 -18.98 4.88 16.29
CA LEU A 31 -17.83 4.52 17.16
C LEU A 31 -16.48 4.86 16.51
N ILE A 32 -16.32 4.50 15.25
CA ILE A 32 -15.09 4.80 14.49
C ILE A 32 -14.87 6.33 14.42
N LYS A 33 -15.90 7.10 14.06
CA LYS A 33 -15.82 8.55 14.02
C LYS A 33 -15.46 9.15 15.37
N GLN A 34 -16.16 8.76 16.42
CA GLN A 34 -15.92 9.27 17.78
C GLN A 34 -14.50 8.98 18.25
N HIS A 35 -14.02 7.74 18.05
CA HIS A 35 -12.66 7.35 18.44
C HIS A 35 -11.61 8.18 17.69
N ILE A 36 -11.68 8.20 16.36
CA ILE A 36 -10.65 8.84 15.53
C ILE A 36 -10.65 10.36 15.76
N TYR A 37 -11.81 11.02 15.85
CA TYR A 37 -11.88 12.46 16.09
C TYR A 37 -11.35 12.89 17.47
N ALA A 38 -11.42 11.99 18.46
CA ALA A 38 -10.86 12.26 19.78
C ALA A 38 -9.35 12.01 19.86
N ASP A 39 -8.81 11.13 18.98
CA ASP A 39 -7.48 10.53 19.15
C ASP A 39 -6.43 11.02 18.13
N TYR A 40 -6.84 11.61 17.00
CA TYR A 40 -5.92 11.87 15.87
C TYR A 40 -4.74 12.79 16.22
N LYS A 41 -4.90 13.77 17.13
CA LYS A 41 -3.82 14.67 17.54
C LYS A 41 -2.74 13.96 18.37
N GLU A 42 -3.03 12.75 18.89
CA GLU A 42 -2.04 11.90 19.56
C GLU A 42 -0.94 11.38 18.61
N MET A 43 -1.14 11.51 17.28
CA MET A 43 -0.09 11.23 16.30
C MET A 43 0.90 12.37 16.10
N TYR A 44 0.58 13.59 16.54
CA TYR A 44 1.43 14.77 16.35
C TYR A 44 2.66 14.71 17.26
N ARG A 45 3.83 14.98 16.70
CA ARG A 45 5.11 15.00 17.43
C ARG A 45 5.86 16.29 17.15
N GLN A 46 6.41 16.87 18.21
CA GLN A 46 7.39 17.93 18.11
C GLN A 46 8.75 17.35 17.70
N PRO A 47 9.69 18.15 17.21
CA PRO A 47 11.05 17.74 16.92
C PRO A 47 11.63 16.92 18.08
N SER A 48 12.28 15.80 17.76
CA SER A 48 12.76 14.84 18.77
C SER A 48 14.20 14.43 18.51
N GLY A 49 15.06 14.63 19.51
CA GLY A 49 16.49 14.37 19.37
C GLY A 49 17.14 15.24 18.30
N ASP A 50 18.26 14.76 17.77
CA ASP A 50 19.00 15.45 16.71
C ASP A 50 18.61 15.01 15.30
N ALA A 51 17.79 13.95 15.18
CA ALA A 51 17.44 13.33 13.90
C ALA A 51 16.11 13.84 13.33
N LEU A 52 15.08 14.05 14.14
CA LEU A 52 13.77 14.56 13.72
C LEU A 52 13.71 16.05 14.02
N ILE A 53 14.11 16.87 13.05
CA ILE A 53 14.33 18.33 13.20
C ILE A 53 13.10 19.17 12.89
N TYR A 54 12.07 18.57 12.27
CA TYR A 54 10.79 19.20 12.00
C TYR A 54 9.66 18.49 12.75
N PRO A 55 8.55 19.17 13.09
CA PRO A 55 7.34 18.51 13.57
C PRO A 55 6.90 17.41 12.59
N TYR A 56 6.35 16.32 13.09
CA TYR A 56 6.00 15.17 12.23
C TYR A 56 4.81 14.38 12.78
N ILE A 57 4.32 13.44 11.99
CA ILE A 57 3.24 12.53 12.34
C ILE A 57 3.81 11.12 12.49
N THR A 58 3.58 10.50 13.63
CA THR A 58 3.99 9.13 13.93
C THR A 58 2.87 8.14 13.63
N PRO A 59 3.17 6.85 13.32
CA PRO A 59 2.14 5.82 13.15
C PRO A 59 1.24 5.58 14.37
N GLY A 60 1.63 6.07 15.52
CA GLY A 60 0.93 5.85 16.78
C GLY A 60 1.30 4.53 17.44
N SER A 61 0.58 4.14 18.49
CA SER A 61 0.89 3.07 19.43
C SER A 61 2.21 3.27 20.19
N LYS A 62 2.45 2.45 21.21
CA LYS A 62 3.73 2.49 21.95
C LYS A 62 4.93 2.07 21.10
N SER A 63 4.71 1.22 20.14
CA SER A 63 5.78 0.66 19.28
C SER A 63 6.37 1.68 18.32
N TYR A 64 5.58 2.69 17.90
CA TYR A 64 5.95 3.65 16.86
C TYR A 64 5.96 5.11 17.34
N SER A 65 5.99 5.35 18.66
CA SER A 65 5.73 6.66 19.27
C SER A 65 6.72 7.79 18.93
N ASN A 66 7.94 7.46 18.51
CA ASN A 66 9.02 8.43 18.22
C ASN A 66 9.73 8.11 16.92
N VAL A 67 9.02 7.59 15.94
CA VAL A 67 9.58 7.12 14.68
C VAL A 67 8.78 7.70 13.54
N LEU A 68 9.45 8.17 12.51
CA LEU A 68 8.86 8.59 11.25
C LEU A 68 9.11 7.49 10.21
N TRP A 69 8.04 6.85 9.77
CA TRP A 69 8.03 5.87 8.67
C TRP A 69 7.48 6.51 7.40
N ASP A 70 7.99 6.10 6.26
CA ASP A 70 7.74 6.67 4.94
C ASP A 70 6.26 6.63 4.51
N TRP A 71 5.75 5.50 4.07
CA TRP A 71 4.37 5.38 3.61
C TRP A 71 3.33 5.54 4.72
N ASP A 72 3.75 5.30 5.98
CA ASP A 72 2.91 5.48 7.17
C ASP A 72 2.52 6.95 7.34
N SER A 73 3.49 7.88 7.27
CA SER A 73 3.22 9.31 7.39
C SER A 73 2.35 9.83 6.23
N TRP A 74 2.66 9.41 4.99
CA TRP A 74 1.86 9.78 3.83
C TRP A 74 0.38 9.35 3.98
N LEU A 75 0.14 8.10 4.35
CA LEU A 75 -1.23 7.57 4.48
C LEU A 75 -1.95 8.12 5.72
N SER A 76 -1.20 8.41 6.79
CA SER A 76 -1.74 9.13 7.95
C SER A 76 -2.22 10.53 7.56
N ASP A 77 -1.49 11.23 6.68
CA ASP A 77 -1.88 12.57 6.22
C ASP A 77 -3.13 12.51 5.32
N VAL A 78 -3.28 11.48 4.49
CA VAL A 78 -4.52 11.28 3.73
C VAL A 78 -5.72 11.09 4.67
N ALA A 79 -5.55 10.29 5.73
CA ALA A 79 -6.58 10.13 6.76
C ALA A 79 -6.84 11.42 7.53
N LEU A 80 -5.78 12.15 7.91
CA LEU A 80 -5.86 13.41 8.62
C LEU A 80 -6.67 14.45 7.83
N ARG A 81 -6.46 14.58 6.54
CA ARG A 81 -7.24 15.50 5.70
C ARG A 81 -8.71 15.10 5.60
N GLN A 82 -9.05 13.81 5.69
CA GLN A 82 -10.45 13.39 5.82
C GLN A 82 -11.02 13.78 7.19
N ILE A 83 -10.25 13.62 8.28
CA ILE A 83 -10.66 14.06 9.63
C ILE A 83 -10.92 15.56 9.64
N LEU A 84 -9.99 16.35 9.10
CA LEU A 84 -10.11 17.81 9.06
C LEU A 84 -11.26 18.27 8.16
N SER A 85 -11.54 17.55 7.07
CA SER A 85 -12.72 17.81 6.24
C SER A 85 -14.03 17.55 6.99
N ASP A 86 -14.03 16.63 7.94
CA ASP A 86 -15.21 16.26 8.70
C ASP A 86 -15.45 17.16 9.93
N VAL A 87 -14.39 17.51 10.66
CA VAL A 87 -14.50 18.18 11.98
C VAL A 87 -13.46 19.28 12.22
N GLY A 88 -12.51 19.51 11.30
CA GLY A 88 -11.44 20.48 11.47
C GLY A 88 -11.91 21.94 11.33
N THR A 89 -11.27 22.82 12.04
CA THR A 89 -11.33 24.28 11.85
C THR A 89 -10.21 24.75 10.91
N GLU A 90 -10.24 26.01 10.50
CA GLU A 90 -9.14 26.61 9.73
C GLU A 90 -7.80 26.53 10.49
N VAL A 91 -7.84 26.81 11.80
CA VAL A 91 -6.66 26.71 12.68
C VAL A 91 -6.13 25.27 12.75
N ASP A 92 -7.01 24.27 12.85
CA ASP A 92 -6.60 22.86 12.83
C ASP A 92 -5.94 22.49 11.49
N CYS A 93 -6.45 23.02 10.38
CA CYS A 93 -5.88 22.80 9.04
C CYS A 93 -4.49 23.43 8.87
N GLU A 94 -4.28 24.63 9.41
CA GLU A 94 -2.98 25.32 9.42
C GLU A 94 -1.98 24.60 10.33
N GLU A 95 -2.40 24.19 11.53
CA GLU A 95 -1.58 23.41 12.46
C GLU A 95 -1.14 22.10 11.78
N ALA A 96 -2.06 21.33 11.21
CA ALA A 96 -1.79 20.05 10.56
C ALA A 96 -0.74 20.19 9.45
N LEU A 97 -0.84 21.23 8.62
CA LEU A 97 0.07 21.44 7.49
C LEU A 97 1.55 21.52 7.94
N VAL A 98 1.81 22.08 9.12
CA VAL A 98 3.18 22.15 9.67
C VAL A 98 3.75 20.74 9.93
N TYR A 99 2.94 19.82 10.46
CA TYR A 99 3.36 18.45 10.72
C TYR A 99 3.48 17.63 9.44
N GLU A 100 2.56 17.79 8.53
CA GLU A 100 2.53 17.09 7.23
C GLU A 100 3.73 17.48 6.36
N GLN A 101 4.02 18.78 6.21
CA GLN A 101 5.24 19.23 5.53
C GLN A 101 6.50 18.77 6.27
N GLY A 102 6.47 18.79 7.59
CA GLY A 102 7.57 18.33 8.43
C GLY A 102 7.92 16.86 8.24
N CYS A 103 6.95 15.98 7.95
CA CYS A 103 7.23 14.59 7.58
C CYS A 103 8.13 14.53 6.35
N ILE A 104 7.80 15.27 5.30
CA ILE A 104 8.56 15.32 4.05
C ILE A 104 9.93 15.97 4.28
N LEU A 105 9.98 17.10 4.97
CA LEU A 105 11.20 17.85 5.21
C LEU A 105 12.23 17.06 6.03
N ASN A 106 11.78 16.23 6.99
CA ASN A 106 12.66 15.33 7.73
C ASN A 106 13.37 14.33 6.81
N TYR A 107 12.70 13.74 5.83
CA TYR A 107 13.34 12.85 4.84
C TYR A 107 14.30 13.61 3.93
N LEU A 108 13.89 14.77 3.42
CA LEU A 108 14.72 15.60 2.56
C LEU A 108 15.97 16.11 3.26
N ALA A 109 15.95 16.28 4.59
CA ALA A 109 17.14 16.65 5.35
C ALA A 109 18.27 15.61 5.24
N TYR A 110 17.96 14.33 5.08
CA TYR A 110 18.93 13.24 4.96
C TYR A 110 19.19 12.77 3.54
N THR A 111 18.57 13.38 2.56
CA THR A 111 18.76 13.06 1.14
C THR A 111 19.76 14.02 0.51
N SER A 112 20.78 13.52 -0.18
CA SER A 112 21.70 14.34 -0.93
C SER A 112 21.39 14.26 -2.44
N GLU A 113 21.65 15.37 -3.16
CA GLU A 113 21.51 15.41 -4.62
C GLU A 113 22.54 14.55 -5.34
N ALA A 114 23.67 14.27 -4.69
CA ALA A 114 24.77 13.53 -5.28
C ALA A 114 24.48 12.03 -5.43
N ASP A 115 23.87 11.40 -4.41
CA ASP A 115 23.62 9.96 -4.39
C ASP A 115 22.14 9.58 -4.35
N GLY A 116 21.25 10.51 -3.96
CA GLY A 116 19.80 10.29 -3.95
C GLY A 116 19.33 9.25 -2.93
N TYR A 117 20.18 8.80 -2.01
CA TYR A 117 19.72 7.93 -0.94
C TYR A 117 18.76 8.67 -0.02
N MET A 118 17.58 8.07 0.23
CA MET A 118 16.59 8.56 1.16
C MET A 118 16.26 7.45 2.17
N PRO A 119 16.36 7.70 3.49
CA PRO A 119 16.04 6.68 4.48
C PRO A 119 14.54 6.34 4.46
N MET A 120 14.17 5.09 4.72
CA MET A 120 12.76 4.69 4.84
C MET A 120 12.20 5.00 6.23
N VAL A 121 13.07 5.16 7.21
CA VAL A 121 12.73 5.44 8.60
C VAL A 121 13.70 6.43 9.21
N VAL A 122 13.16 7.37 9.99
CA VAL A 122 13.95 8.26 10.84
C VAL A 122 13.48 8.07 12.27
N ASP A 123 14.36 7.55 13.12
CA ASP A 123 14.12 7.38 14.55
C ASP A 123 14.73 8.56 15.31
N GLY A 124 13.94 9.26 16.12
CA GLY A 124 14.40 10.38 16.93
C GLY A 124 15.53 10.08 17.91
N LYS A 125 15.78 8.79 18.19
CA LYS A 125 16.91 8.34 19.02
C LYS A 125 18.17 8.00 18.22
N SER A 126 18.06 7.96 16.90
CA SER A 126 19.20 7.64 16.03
C SER A 126 20.21 8.79 15.99
N ASP A 127 21.50 8.44 15.89
CA ASP A 127 22.54 9.40 15.53
C ASP A 127 22.31 9.84 14.08
N PRO A 128 22.14 11.13 13.77
CA PRO A 128 21.96 11.63 12.41
C PRO A 128 23.02 11.12 11.44
N ASN A 129 24.25 10.92 11.90
CA ASN A 129 25.36 10.43 11.08
C ASN A 129 25.27 8.93 10.75
N ARG A 130 24.35 8.19 11.36
CA ARG A 130 24.11 6.76 11.14
C ARG A 130 22.86 6.44 10.37
N ILE A 131 22.06 7.44 10.03
CA ILE A 131 20.83 7.24 9.24
C ILE A 131 21.16 6.71 7.84
N LYS A 132 22.30 7.11 7.29
CA LYS A 132 22.77 6.67 5.99
C LYS A 132 23.73 5.47 6.14
N PRO A 133 23.42 4.29 5.56
CA PRO A 133 24.31 3.14 5.58
C PRO A 133 25.56 3.37 4.73
N ALA A 134 26.64 2.64 5.03
CA ALA A 134 27.91 2.74 4.30
C ALA A 134 27.79 2.34 2.83
N ASP A 135 26.96 1.30 2.54
CA ASP A 135 26.63 0.89 1.17
C ASP A 135 25.15 1.12 0.91
N ILE A 136 24.85 2.30 0.38
CA ILE A 136 23.48 2.74 0.08
C ILE A 136 22.85 1.97 -1.09
N TYR A 137 23.65 1.33 -1.93
CA TYR A 137 23.15 0.56 -3.07
C TYR A 137 22.84 -0.90 -2.71
N ALA A 138 23.23 -1.33 -1.51
CA ALA A 138 22.98 -2.66 -1.02
C ALA A 138 21.77 -2.76 -0.08
N THR A 139 21.07 -1.66 0.18
CA THR A 139 19.91 -1.60 1.07
C THR A 139 18.67 -1.06 0.38
N ASN A 140 17.50 -1.40 0.91
CA ASN A 140 16.27 -0.73 0.52
C ASN A 140 16.28 0.73 1.00
N MET A 141 15.63 1.59 0.24
CA MET A 141 15.43 3.01 0.55
C MET A 141 13.96 3.29 0.86
N HIS A 142 13.66 4.54 1.16
CA HIS A 142 12.31 5.08 1.21
C HIS A 142 11.46 4.51 0.06
N LYS A 143 10.26 4.06 0.36
CA LYS A 143 9.33 3.59 -0.68
C LYS A 143 9.00 4.75 -1.64
N PRO A 144 8.73 4.46 -2.91
CA PRO A 144 8.35 5.51 -3.87
C PRO A 144 7.01 6.15 -3.52
N CYS A 145 7.00 7.05 -2.53
CA CYS A 145 5.81 7.77 -2.09
C CYS A 145 6.07 9.20 -1.60
N ILE A 146 7.32 9.69 -1.65
CA ILE A 146 7.65 11.06 -1.20
C ILE A 146 7.08 12.13 -2.13
N ALA A 147 7.15 11.94 -3.45
CA ALA A 147 6.53 12.84 -4.41
C ALA A 147 5.00 12.74 -4.35
N GLN A 148 4.45 11.54 -4.15
CA GLN A 148 3.01 11.34 -3.93
C GLN A 148 2.52 12.09 -2.70
N HIS A 149 3.26 12.02 -1.59
CA HIS A 149 2.96 12.75 -0.36
C HIS A 149 2.98 14.27 -0.58
N ALA A 150 4.04 14.81 -1.19
CA ALA A 150 4.15 16.24 -1.49
C ALA A 150 3.06 16.73 -2.47
N ALA A 151 2.81 15.98 -3.54
CA ALA A 151 1.76 16.30 -4.52
C ALA A 151 0.36 16.25 -3.90
N PHE A 152 0.12 15.31 -2.99
CA PHE A 152 -1.11 15.24 -2.22
C PHE A 152 -1.33 16.52 -1.41
N LEU A 153 -0.32 16.98 -0.66
CA LEU A 153 -0.44 18.20 0.13
C LEU A 153 -0.70 19.43 -0.75
N VAL A 154 0.05 19.59 -1.83
CA VAL A 154 -0.13 20.73 -2.76
C VAL A 154 -1.57 20.75 -3.30
N ARG A 155 -2.11 19.63 -3.74
CA ARG A 155 -3.46 19.55 -4.31
C ARG A 155 -4.57 19.68 -3.28
N GLN A 156 -4.41 19.03 -2.12
CA GLN A 156 -5.46 18.92 -1.11
C GLN A 156 -5.59 20.20 -0.26
N THR A 157 -4.48 20.89 0.00
CA THR A 157 -4.45 22.03 0.92
C THR A 157 -4.38 23.38 0.22
N GLY A 158 -3.97 23.42 -1.04
CA GLY A 158 -3.71 24.65 -1.77
C GLY A 158 -2.52 25.45 -1.25
N CYS A 159 -1.61 24.82 -0.47
CA CYS A 159 -0.43 25.48 0.11
C CYS A 159 0.61 25.97 -0.92
N GLY A 160 0.35 25.69 -2.22
CA GLY A 160 1.32 25.95 -3.29
C GLY A 160 2.49 24.98 -3.26
N VAL A 161 3.44 25.11 -4.17
CA VAL A 161 4.58 24.20 -4.34
C VAL A 161 5.91 24.82 -3.93
N GLU A 162 5.95 26.13 -3.66
CA GLU A 162 7.20 26.88 -3.44
C GLU A 162 8.02 26.38 -2.25
N TRP A 163 7.37 25.88 -1.19
CA TRP A 163 8.05 25.28 -0.03
C TRP A 163 8.92 24.07 -0.38
N LEU A 164 8.64 23.42 -1.52
CA LEU A 164 9.34 22.23 -2.00
C LEU A 164 10.49 22.57 -2.99
N ARG A 165 10.59 23.80 -3.47
CA ARG A 165 11.51 24.21 -4.54
C ARG A 165 12.96 23.81 -4.26
N GLU A 166 13.45 24.03 -3.04
CA GLU A 166 14.80 23.65 -2.64
C GLU A 166 14.95 22.14 -2.39
N GLY A 167 13.88 21.45 -2.04
CA GLY A 167 13.87 20.01 -1.78
C GLY A 167 13.66 19.15 -3.03
N PHE A 168 13.07 19.70 -4.07
CA PHE A 168 12.72 18.94 -5.27
C PHE A 168 13.91 18.31 -6.00
N PRO A 169 15.10 18.94 -6.12
CA PRO A 169 16.29 18.30 -6.65
C PRO A 169 16.69 17.00 -5.91
N LYS A 170 16.40 16.91 -4.61
CA LYS A 170 16.65 15.70 -3.81
C LYS A 170 15.66 14.59 -4.16
N ILE A 171 14.39 14.92 -4.42
CA ILE A 171 13.41 13.97 -4.96
C ILE A 171 13.84 13.47 -6.34
N GLN A 172 14.32 14.34 -7.19
CA GLN A 172 14.87 13.95 -8.50
C GLN A 172 16.06 13.01 -8.35
N ALA A 173 16.98 13.29 -7.42
CA ALA A 173 18.12 12.44 -7.12
C ALA A 173 17.70 11.06 -6.59
N PHE A 174 16.70 11.01 -5.72
CA PHE A 174 16.08 9.78 -5.21
C PHE A 174 15.50 8.91 -6.34
N LEU A 175 14.74 9.50 -7.24
CA LEU A 175 14.17 8.77 -8.39
C LEU A 175 15.26 8.30 -9.36
N ARG A 176 16.32 9.10 -9.55
CA ARG A 176 17.50 8.70 -10.34
C ARG A 176 18.20 7.50 -9.71
N ASN A 177 18.40 7.49 -8.37
CA ASN A 177 19.00 6.36 -7.67
C ASN A 177 18.19 5.08 -7.90
N TYR A 178 16.85 5.13 -7.80
CA TYR A 178 16.01 3.98 -8.14
C TYR A 178 16.19 3.50 -9.57
N ALA A 179 16.23 4.44 -10.53
CA ALA A 179 16.38 4.10 -11.94
C ALA A 179 17.75 3.46 -12.26
N GLU A 180 18.79 3.87 -11.58
CA GLU A 180 20.17 3.39 -11.81
C GLU A 180 20.48 2.10 -11.04
N HIS A 181 19.98 1.92 -9.82
CA HIS A 181 20.41 0.85 -8.92
C HIS A 181 19.32 -0.17 -8.53
N HIS A 182 18.06 0.10 -8.84
CA HIS A 182 16.92 -0.75 -8.47
C HIS A 182 16.00 -1.10 -9.65
N ARG A 183 16.46 -0.87 -10.89
CA ARG A 183 15.70 -1.16 -12.11
C ARG A 183 16.36 -2.25 -12.93
N HIS A 184 15.59 -3.25 -13.32
CA HIS A 184 16.05 -4.33 -14.18
C HIS A 184 16.08 -3.86 -15.64
N ALA A 185 17.25 -3.90 -16.29
CA ALA A 185 17.48 -3.30 -17.60
C ALA A 185 16.59 -3.90 -18.70
N GLU A 186 16.40 -5.23 -18.71
CA GLU A 186 15.67 -5.93 -19.78
C GLU A 186 14.15 -5.75 -19.67
N THR A 187 13.60 -5.70 -18.44
CA THR A 187 12.15 -5.57 -18.22
C THR A 187 11.69 -4.14 -18.00
N GLY A 188 12.58 -3.27 -17.53
CA GLY A 188 12.24 -1.93 -17.08
C GLY A 188 11.55 -1.88 -15.72
N LEU A 189 11.34 -3.03 -15.08
CA LEU A 189 10.69 -3.14 -13.77
C LEU A 189 11.67 -2.84 -12.63
N TYR A 190 11.14 -2.35 -11.51
CA TYR A 190 11.90 -2.08 -10.30
C TYR A 190 11.86 -3.27 -9.33
N TYR A 191 12.93 -3.45 -8.55
CA TYR A 191 13.10 -4.52 -7.58
C TYR A 191 13.61 -4.01 -6.23
N TRP A 192 13.23 -4.72 -5.16
CA TRP A 192 13.82 -4.54 -3.84
C TRP A 192 15.18 -5.20 -3.73
N GLN A 193 16.07 -4.65 -2.90
CA GLN A 193 17.35 -5.29 -2.61
C GLN A 193 17.14 -6.63 -1.89
N ASP A 194 16.24 -6.66 -0.92
CA ASP A 194 15.82 -7.83 -0.16
C ASP A 194 14.43 -7.58 0.46
N ASP A 195 14.03 -8.40 1.43
CA ASP A 195 12.73 -8.31 2.12
C ASP A 195 12.73 -7.32 3.29
N LEU A 196 13.86 -6.71 3.64
CA LEU A 196 13.97 -5.89 4.85
C LEU A 196 13.17 -4.58 4.71
N ALA A 197 12.18 -4.43 5.58
CA ALA A 197 11.40 -3.20 5.80
C ALA A 197 10.74 -2.64 4.51
N ILE A 198 10.38 -3.51 3.59
CA ILE A 198 9.67 -3.12 2.36
C ILE A 198 8.23 -2.67 2.61
N GLY A 199 7.71 -2.85 3.82
CA GLY A 199 6.37 -2.50 4.24
C GLY A 199 5.38 -3.65 4.15
N VAL A 200 5.41 -4.43 3.09
CA VAL A 200 4.72 -5.72 2.97
C VAL A 200 5.75 -6.81 3.31
N ASP A 201 6.19 -6.80 4.57
CA ASP A 201 7.22 -7.71 5.05
C ASP A 201 6.77 -9.17 4.89
N ASN A 202 7.71 -10.08 4.72
CA ASN A 202 7.47 -11.49 4.45
C ASN A 202 6.53 -11.79 3.24
N ASP A 203 6.45 -10.87 2.26
CA ASP A 203 5.79 -11.17 1.00
C ASP A 203 6.49 -12.34 0.30
N PRO A 204 5.76 -13.39 -0.12
CA PRO A 204 6.38 -14.59 -0.71
C PRO A 204 7.24 -14.31 -1.94
N SER A 205 7.06 -13.19 -2.62
CA SER A 205 7.86 -12.83 -3.78
C SER A 205 9.27 -12.35 -3.42
N THR A 206 9.49 -11.92 -2.18
CA THR A 206 10.79 -11.44 -1.67
C THR A 206 11.33 -12.27 -0.51
N PHE A 207 10.44 -12.78 0.35
CA PHE A 207 10.79 -13.49 1.56
C PHE A 207 11.48 -14.84 1.26
N PHE A 208 12.64 -15.08 1.89
CA PHE A 208 13.51 -16.24 1.64
C PHE A 208 14.03 -16.37 0.20
N ARG A 209 14.01 -15.30 -0.58
CA ARG A 209 14.53 -15.30 -1.94
C ARG A 209 15.91 -14.61 -2.01
N PRO A 210 16.70 -14.92 -3.03
CA PRO A 210 17.96 -14.20 -3.26
C PRO A 210 17.72 -12.69 -3.42
N ARG A 211 18.68 -11.89 -2.99
CA ARG A 211 18.62 -10.44 -3.17
C ARG A 211 18.48 -10.08 -4.65
N ARG A 212 17.71 -9.03 -4.94
CA ARG A 212 17.48 -8.48 -6.31
C ARG A 212 16.83 -9.50 -7.27
N SER A 213 16.23 -10.57 -6.75
CA SER A 213 15.68 -11.65 -7.58
C SER A 213 14.23 -11.42 -8.00
N SER A 214 13.55 -10.45 -7.42
CA SER A 214 12.11 -10.27 -7.64
C SER A 214 11.78 -8.82 -7.98
N ALA A 215 11.17 -8.59 -9.16
CA ALA A 215 10.47 -7.35 -9.43
C ALA A 215 9.08 -7.44 -8.78
N ASN A 216 8.97 -6.89 -7.57
CA ASN A 216 7.76 -6.93 -6.79
C ASN A 216 6.71 -5.97 -7.36
N ILE A 217 5.49 -6.47 -7.59
CA ILE A 217 4.39 -5.68 -8.19
C ILE A 217 4.00 -4.48 -7.32
N TYR A 218 4.07 -4.59 -6.00
CA TYR A 218 3.81 -3.53 -5.05
C TYR A 218 4.73 -2.32 -5.27
N LEU A 219 6.07 -2.57 -5.37
CA LEU A 219 7.05 -1.52 -5.66
C LEU A 219 6.74 -0.82 -6.99
N ASN A 220 6.39 -1.58 -8.01
CA ASN A 220 6.14 -1.04 -9.35
C ASN A 220 4.85 -0.22 -9.41
N CYS A 221 3.83 -0.57 -8.63
CA CYS A 221 2.62 0.25 -8.47
C CYS A 221 2.92 1.58 -7.76
N LEU A 222 3.70 1.54 -6.68
CA LEU A 222 4.14 2.76 -5.98
C LEU A 222 4.98 3.64 -6.89
N MET A 223 5.97 3.08 -7.58
CA MET A 223 6.85 3.83 -8.48
C MET A 223 6.09 4.47 -9.66
N TYR A 224 5.10 3.78 -10.20
CA TYR A 224 4.26 4.35 -11.24
C TYR A 224 3.52 5.61 -10.79
N LYS A 225 2.92 5.57 -9.62
CA LYS A 225 2.25 6.72 -9.01
C LYS A 225 3.24 7.81 -8.60
N GLU A 226 4.41 7.43 -8.11
CA GLU A 226 5.48 8.35 -7.72
C GLU A 226 5.99 9.17 -8.91
N LEU A 227 6.20 8.51 -10.06
CA LEU A 227 6.61 9.21 -11.29
C LEU A 227 5.54 10.17 -11.80
N GLN A 228 4.25 9.81 -11.67
CA GLN A 228 3.15 10.72 -11.99
C GLN A 228 3.11 11.94 -11.06
N ALA A 229 3.32 11.73 -9.77
CA ALA A 229 3.38 12.78 -8.78
C ALA A 229 4.59 13.71 -8.98
N ALA A 230 5.76 13.13 -9.31
CA ALA A 230 6.96 13.92 -9.64
C ALA A 230 6.75 14.75 -10.91
N ALA A 231 6.07 14.21 -11.92
CA ALA A 231 5.71 14.97 -13.13
C ALA A 231 4.79 16.16 -12.79
N TYR A 232 3.79 15.94 -11.96
CA TYR A 232 2.89 17.01 -11.49
C TYR A 232 3.65 18.10 -10.73
N LEU A 233 4.49 17.72 -9.75
CA LEU A 233 5.28 18.68 -8.97
C LEU A 233 6.26 19.45 -9.84
N ALA A 234 6.91 18.79 -10.80
CA ALA A 234 7.80 19.45 -11.76
C ALA A 234 7.05 20.49 -12.61
N GLN A 235 5.84 20.16 -13.05
CA GLN A 235 4.99 21.10 -13.80
C GLN A 235 4.60 22.31 -12.95
N GLU A 236 4.18 22.12 -11.71
CA GLU A 236 3.85 23.21 -10.77
C GLU A 236 5.06 24.11 -10.46
N LEU A 237 6.28 23.53 -10.48
CA LEU A 237 7.53 24.28 -10.30
C LEU A 237 8.03 24.96 -11.58
N GLY A 238 7.35 24.80 -12.72
CA GLY A 238 7.75 25.35 -14.02
C GLY A 238 8.90 24.60 -14.69
N MET A 239 9.13 23.32 -14.32
CA MET A 239 10.21 22.46 -14.85
C MET A 239 9.64 21.51 -15.94
N GLU A 240 9.22 22.08 -17.06
CA GLU A 240 8.49 21.37 -18.13
C GLU A 240 9.25 20.15 -18.71
N GLN A 241 10.56 20.26 -18.87
CA GLN A 241 11.39 19.17 -19.41
C GLN A 241 11.40 17.97 -18.45
N GLU A 242 11.53 18.22 -17.15
CA GLU A 242 11.51 17.19 -16.12
C GLU A 242 10.13 16.55 -15.99
N ALA A 243 9.07 17.36 -16.05
CA ALA A 243 7.70 16.88 -16.06
C ALA A 243 7.44 15.90 -17.23
N GLY A 244 7.92 16.25 -18.43
CA GLY A 244 7.84 15.38 -19.61
C GLY A 244 8.58 14.06 -19.41
N ARG A 245 9.82 14.11 -18.90
CA ARG A 245 10.62 12.92 -18.63
C ARG A 245 9.93 11.97 -17.64
N PHE A 246 9.46 12.47 -16.50
CA PHE A 246 8.75 11.64 -15.52
C PHE A 246 7.45 11.04 -16.06
N SER A 247 6.71 11.80 -16.89
CA SER A 247 5.53 11.30 -17.56
C SER A 247 5.83 10.14 -18.51
N ASP A 248 6.93 10.23 -19.26
CA ASP A 248 7.34 9.18 -20.19
C ASP A 248 7.86 7.94 -19.45
N ASP A 249 8.62 8.13 -18.36
CA ASP A 249 9.06 7.03 -17.49
C ASP A 249 7.84 6.31 -16.84
N ALA A 250 6.83 7.05 -16.40
CA ALA A 250 5.59 6.46 -15.87
C ALA A 250 4.86 5.62 -16.92
N LYS A 251 4.72 6.11 -18.17
CA LYS A 251 4.09 5.36 -19.27
C LYS A 251 4.86 4.07 -19.57
N ALA A 252 6.20 4.18 -19.69
CA ALA A 252 7.05 3.02 -19.96
C ALA A 252 6.93 1.96 -18.85
N LEU A 253 6.87 2.39 -17.59
CA LEU A 253 6.68 1.48 -16.46
C LEU A 253 5.30 0.81 -16.49
N CYS A 254 4.24 1.56 -16.79
CA CYS A 254 2.89 1.00 -16.93
C CYS A 254 2.84 -0.10 -18.00
N GLU A 255 3.46 0.14 -19.15
CA GLU A 255 3.57 -0.84 -20.23
C GLU A 255 4.37 -2.08 -19.82
N ALA A 256 5.48 -1.87 -19.10
CA ALA A 256 6.30 -2.96 -18.57
C ALA A 256 5.53 -3.83 -17.58
N VAL A 257 4.79 -3.23 -16.64
CA VAL A 257 3.94 -3.97 -15.70
C VAL A 257 2.85 -4.76 -16.43
N ARG A 258 2.15 -4.16 -17.37
CA ARG A 258 1.13 -4.85 -18.17
C ARG A 258 1.71 -6.01 -18.97
N ARG A 259 2.91 -5.85 -19.50
CA ARG A 259 3.57 -6.87 -20.32
C ARG A 259 4.09 -8.05 -19.51
N TRP A 260 4.75 -7.79 -18.41
CA TRP A 260 5.53 -8.79 -17.70
C TRP A 260 4.86 -9.38 -16.47
N CYS A 261 3.97 -8.62 -15.84
CA CYS A 261 3.33 -9.03 -14.58
C CYS A 261 1.92 -9.59 -14.75
N TRP A 262 1.26 -9.38 -15.89
CA TRP A 262 -0.06 -9.92 -16.16
C TRP A 262 -0.01 -11.39 -16.55
N ASP A 263 -0.72 -12.23 -15.83
CA ASP A 263 -0.94 -13.63 -16.20
C ASP A 263 -2.31 -13.82 -16.84
N GLU A 264 -2.29 -14.04 -18.16
CA GLU A 264 -3.53 -14.25 -18.92
C GLU A 264 -4.26 -15.53 -18.51
N LYS A 265 -3.53 -16.56 -18.03
CA LYS A 265 -4.12 -17.82 -17.60
C LYS A 265 -4.95 -17.64 -16.34
N ASP A 266 -4.35 -16.99 -15.32
CA ASP A 266 -4.98 -16.83 -14.01
C ASP A 266 -5.84 -15.58 -13.89
N GLY A 267 -5.73 -14.64 -14.87
CA GLY A 267 -6.43 -13.36 -14.82
C GLY A 267 -5.99 -12.50 -13.63
N MET A 268 -4.70 -12.49 -13.35
CA MET A 268 -4.12 -11.82 -12.19
C MET A 268 -2.78 -11.18 -12.50
N TYR A 269 -2.43 -10.10 -11.79
CA TYR A 269 -1.09 -9.53 -11.78
C TYR A 269 -0.24 -10.15 -10.68
N TYR A 270 0.98 -10.52 -11.02
CA TYR A 270 1.96 -11.11 -10.12
C TYR A 270 3.30 -10.38 -10.16
N SER A 271 4.08 -10.51 -9.10
CA SER A 271 5.51 -10.21 -9.14
C SER A 271 6.23 -11.16 -10.10
N VAL A 272 7.43 -10.81 -10.54
CA VAL A 272 8.20 -11.63 -11.47
C VAL A 272 9.59 -11.97 -10.93
N ASP A 273 10.03 -13.17 -11.24
CA ASP A 273 11.37 -13.68 -10.94
C ASP A 273 12.37 -13.17 -11.99
N LEU A 274 13.38 -12.46 -11.53
CA LEU A 274 14.46 -11.92 -12.35
C LEU A 274 15.73 -12.80 -12.28
N ASN A 275 15.75 -13.81 -11.39
CA ASN A 275 16.93 -14.60 -11.11
C ASN A 275 17.12 -15.73 -12.14
N LEU A 276 17.30 -15.33 -13.40
CA LEU A 276 17.53 -16.24 -14.50
C LEU A 276 19.00 -16.25 -14.86
N LEU A 277 19.56 -17.43 -15.06
CA LEU A 277 20.92 -17.57 -15.55
C LEU A 277 21.05 -16.96 -16.95
N PRO A 278 22.24 -16.44 -17.29
CA PRO A 278 22.52 -15.98 -18.65
C PRO A 278 22.22 -17.07 -19.68
N TYR A 279 21.76 -16.66 -20.85
CA TYR A 279 21.45 -17.58 -21.96
C TYR A 279 22.66 -18.38 -22.43
N THR A 280 23.83 -17.73 -22.46
CA THR A 280 25.09 -18.37 -22.80
C THR A 280 25.74 -18.88 -21.51
N GLY A 281 25.63 -20.17 -21.26
CA GLY A 281 26.33 -20.81 -20.16
C GLY A 281 27.82 -21.00 -20.47
N GLU A 282 28.66 -21.13 -19.44
CA GLU A 282 30.02 -21.57 -19.56
C GLU A 282 30.04 -23.01 -20.11
N PRO A 283 30.98 -23.36 -21.03
CA PRO A 283 31.14 -24.73 -21.51
C PRO A 283 31.40 -25.69 -20.34
N GLN A 284 30.68 -26.78 -20.31
CA GLN A 284 30.84 -27.80 -19.32
C GLN A 284 31.29 -29.11 -19.98
N THR A 285 32.18 -29.85 -19.33
CA THR A 285 32.57 -31.17 -19.81
C THR A 285 31.59 -32.21 -19.27
N LEU A 286 30.72 -32.70 -20.12
CA LEU A 286 29.79 -33.78 -19.82
C LEU A 286 30.11 -34.99 -20.67
N PHE A 287 30.20 -36.17 -20.07
CA PHE A 287 30.52 -37.46 -20.76
C PHE A 287 31.79 -37.40 -21.62
N GLY A 288 32.81 -36.65 -21.19
CA GLY A 288 34.07 -36.48 -21.94
C GLY A 288 34.01 -35.55 -23.15
N THR A 289 32.91 -34.83 -23.33
CA THR A 289 32.69 -33.83 -24.39
C THR A 289 32.41 -32.47 -23.79
N GLN A 290 33.03 -31.41 -24.36
CA GLN A 290 32.66 -30.05 -24.03
C GLN A 290 31.29 -29.71 -24.65
N MET A 291 30.38 -29.30 -23.82
CA MET A 291 29.02 -28.93 -24.22
C MET A 291 28.68 -27.58 -23.60
N VAL A 292 27.97 -26.76 -24.34
CA VAL A 292 27.26 -25.59 -23.80
C VAL A 292 25.83 -26.00 -23.55
N LEU A 293 25.46 -26.12 -22.28
CA LEU A 293 24.05 -26.37 -21.93
C LEU A 293 23.19 -25.26 -22.48
N HIS A 294 22.06 -25.59 -23.04
CA HIS A 294 21.10 -24.67 -23.66
C HIS A 294 21.57 -24.00 -24.96
N GLU A 295 22.69 -24.44 -25.56
CA GLU A 295 23.09 -23.97 -26.89
C GLU A 295 21.94 -24.19 -27.88
N GLY A 296 21.56 -23.09 -28.59
CA GLY A 296 20.44 -23.10 -29.53
C GLY A 296 19.04 -23.16 -28.91
N ALA A 297 18.90 -23.21 -27.58
CA ALA A 297 17.60 -23.13 -26.93
C ALA A 297 17.16 -21.67 -26.86
N PRO A 298 16.04 -21.27 -27.47
CA PRO A 298 15.58 -19.89 -27.42
C PRO A 298 15.15 -19.51 -26.01
N ARG A 299 15.69 -18.40 -25.49
CA ARG A 299 15.17 -17.73 -24.31
C ARG A 299 14.85 -16.28 -24.70
N ASP A 300 13.62 -16.04 -25.05
CA ASP A 300 13.08 -14.73 -25.43
C ASP A 300 12.33 -14.02 -24.29
N TYR A 301 12.47 -14.53 -23.05
CA TYR A 301 11.85 -13.98 -21.86
C TYR A 301 12.90 -13.56 -20.83
N PRO A 302 12.84 -12.30 -20.34
CA PRO A 302 13.78 -11.76 -19.35
C PRO A 302 13.41 -12.09 -17.89
N CYS A 303 12.20 -12.59 -17.65
CA CYS A 303 11.67 -12.89 -16.32
C CYS A 303 10.63 -14.00 -16.38
N LEU A 304 10.25 -14.53 -15.21
CA LEU A 304 9.18 -15.50 -15.06
C LEU A 304 8.13 -15.01 -14.07
N ILE A 305 6.85 -15.21 -14.36
CA ILE A 305 5.76 -14.87 -13.46
C ILE A 305 5.82 -15.74 -12.20
N GLN A 306 5.81 -15.09 -11.03
CA GLN A 306 5.71 -15.74 -9.72
C GLN A 306 4.23 -15.83 -9.32
N ARG A 307 3.58 -16.95 -9.60
CA ARG A 307 2.17 -17.20 -9.23
C ARG A 307 2.03 -17.43 -7.73
N LEU A 308 2.32 -16.40 -6.96
CA LEU A 308 2.17 -16.35 -5.51
C LEU A 308 1.02 -15.40 -5.18
N GLY A 309 -0.01 -15.92 -4.56
CA GLY A 309 -1.28 -15.24 -4.34
C GLY A 309 -1.22 -14.16 -3.26
N SER A 310 -0.35 -13.18 -3.42
CA SER A 310 -0.29 -11.99 -2.57
C SER A 310 -1.30 -10.92 -2.99
N TRP A 311 -1.87 -10.21 -2.03
CA TRP A 311 -2.83 -9.11 -2.25
C TRP A 311 -2.25 -7.96 -3.07
N VAL A 312 -0.93 -7.82 -3.09
CA VAL A 312 -0.24 -6.72 -3.78
C VAL A 312 -0.51 -6.69 -5.28
N GLY A 313 -0.94 -7.81 -5.88
CA GLY A 313 -1.41 -7.84 -7.26
C GLY A 313 -2.63 -6.95 -7.50
N PHE A 314 -3.52 -6.80 -6.50
CA PHE A 314 -4.67 -5.91 -6.58
C PHE A 314 -4.30 -4.42 -6.48
N MET A 315 -3.08 -4.07 -6.08
CA MET A 315 -2.63 -2.69 -6.11
C MET A 315 -2.57 -2.10 -7.53
N THR A 316 -2.55 -2.93 -8.56
CA THR A 316 -2.69 -2.48 -9.96
C THR A 316 -4.05 -1.82 -10.23
N LEU A 317 -5.08 -2.14 -9.46
CA LEU A 317 -6.37 -1.43 -9.48
C LEU A 317 -6.22 -0.03 -8.90
N TRP A 318 -5.65 0.08 -7.69
CA TRP A 318 -5.39 1.37 -7.05
C TRP A 318 -4.49 2.28 -7.88
N ALA A 319 -3.45 1.72 -8.48
CA ALA A 319 -2.51 2.47 -9.31
C ALA A 319 -3.11 2.86 -10.69
N GLY A 320 -4.24 2.30 -11.11
CA GLY A 320 -4.81 2.53 -12.44
C GLY A 320 -4.03 1.87 -13.58
N ILE A 321 -3.22 0.86 -13.26
CA ILE A 321 -2.41 0.13 -14.25
C ILE A 321 -3.25 -0.89 -15.03
N ALA A 322 -4.12 -1.65 -14.35
CA ALA A 322 -4.95 -2.66 -15.01
C ALA A 322 -5.85 -2.03 -16.08
N THR A 323 -6.06 -2.72 -17.20
CA THR A 323 -7.12 -2.29 -18.13
C THR A 323 -8.50 -2.59 -17.52
N PRO A 324 -9.58 -1.96 -17.98
CA PRO A 324 -10.93 -2.27 -17.49
C PRO A 324 -11.28 -3.76 -17.56
N GLU A 325 -10.85 -4.44 -18.63
CA GLU A 325 -11.07 -5.87 -18.83
C GLU A 325 -10.27 -6.72 -17.86
N GLN A 326 -8.99 -6.37 -17.64
CA GLN A 326 -8.13 -7.02 -16.66
C GLN A 326 -8.66 -6.82 -15.25
N ALA A 327 -9.07 -5.60 -14.90
CA ALA A 327 -9.66 -5.28 -13.61
C ALA A 327 -10.94 -6.11 -13.35
N ALA A 328 -11.85 -6.15 -14.32
CA ALA A 328 -13.08 -6.93 -14.21
C ALA A 328 -12.81 -8.42 -14.02
N ARG A 329 -11.81 -8.95 -14.72
CA ARG A 329 -11.39 -10.35 -14.63
C ARG A 329 -10.76 -10.66 -13.28
N MET A 330 -9.80 -9.82 -12.85
CA MET A 330 -9.11 -9.93 -11.58
C MET A 330 -10.07 -9.96 -10.38
N VAL A 331 -11.07 -9.06 -10.39
CA VAL A 331 -12.03 -8.99 -9.30
C VAL A 331 -12.98 -10.19 -9.31
N ARG A 332 -13.54 -10.55 -10.47
CA ARG A 332 -14.50 -11.64 -10.59
C ARG A 332 -13.88 -13.01 -10.34
N GLU A 333 -12.69 -13.28 -10.89
CA GLU A 333 -12.08 -14.60 -10.90
C GLU A 333 -11.16 -14.85 -9.70
N ASN A 334 -10.66 -13.78 -9.06
CA ASN A 334 -9.70 -13.88 -7.98
C ASN A 334 -10.18 -13.20 -6.69
N LEU A 335 -10.34 -11.88 -6.66
CA LEU A 335 -10.61 -11.14 -5.42
C LEU A 335 -11.83 -11.66 -4.66
N LEU A 336 -12.92 -11.95 -5.35
CA LEU A 336 -14.20 -12.36 -4.74
C LEU A 336 -14.26 -13.84 -4.36
N ASP A 337 -13.19 -14.62 -4.59
CA ASP A 337 -13.16 -16.02 -4.16
C ASP A 337 -12.91 -16.10 -2.64
N GLU A 338 -13.92 -16.55 -1.90
CA GLU A 338 -13.86 -16.71 -0.44
C GLU A 338 -12.82 -17.76 0.00
N ARG A 339 -12.47 -18.70 -0.88
CA ARG A 339 -11.45 -19.71 -0.61
C ARG A 339 -10.05 -19.13 -0.61
N THR A 340 -9.85 -17.97 -1.25
CA THR A 340 -8.56 -17.31 -1.41
C THR A 340 -8.48 -16.00 -0.64
N TRP A 341 -8.90 -14.88 -1.24
CA TRP A 341 -8.72 -13.54 -0.67
C TRP A 341 -9.92 -12.97 0.05
N TRP A 342 -11.17 -13.29 -0.37
CA TRP A 342 -12.37 -12.64 0.15
C TRP A 342 -12.81 -13.23 1.50
N ALA A 343 -12.29 -12.67 2.59
CA ALA A 343 -12.62 -13.11 3.94
C ALA A 343 -13.89 -12.42 4.50
N PRO A 344 -14.46 -12.93 5.61
CA PRO A 344 -15.59 -12.30 6.29
C PRO A 344 -15.35 -10.83 6.66
N TYR A 345 -14.12 -10.43 7.00
CA TYR A 345 -13.79 -9.09 7.47
C TYR A 345 -12.97 -8.24 6.48
N GLY A 346 -12.67 -8.75 5.30
CA GLY A 346 -11.95 -8.00 4.29
C GLY A 346 -11.12 -8.86 3.34
N VAL A 347 -9.99 -8.34 2.91
CA VAL A 347 -9.08 -9.00 1.97
C VAL A 347 -7.89 -9.61 2.71
N ARG A 348 -7.70 -10.92 2.59
CA ARG A 348 -6.49 -11.59 3.09
C ARG A 348 -5.27 -11.07 2.35
N THR A 349 -4.19 -10.82 3.07
CA THR A 349 -2.94 -10.34 2.46
C THR A 349 -2.19 -11.42 1.70
N LEU A 350 -2.47 -12.69 1.98
CA LEU A 350 -2.03 -13.82 1.19
C LEU A 350 -3.23 -14.75 0.97
N SER A 351 -3.32 -15.34 -0.22
CA SER A 351 -4.34 -16.34 -0.53
C SER A 351 -4.28 -17.49 0.46
N ARG A 352 -5.45 -17.90 0.98
CA ARG A 352 -5.55 -19.01 1.94
C ARG A 352 -5.04 -20.34 1.38
N LEU A 353 -4.92 -20.45 0.07
CA LEU A 353 -4.43 -21.66 -0.59
C LEU A 353 -2.91 -21.71 -0.74
N GLU A 354 -2.20 -20.63 -0.39
CA GLU A 354 -0.74 -20.62 -0.42
C GLU A 354 -0.16 -21.40 0.77
N GLU A 355 0.92 -22.15 0.53
CA GLU A 355 1.59 -22.94 1.57
C GLU A 355 2.15 -22.06 2.70
N MET A 356 2.53 -20.82 2.38
CA MET A 356 3.02 -19.84 3.36
C MET A 356 1.92 -19.15 4.16
N TYR A 357 0.62 -19.40 3.87
CA TYR A 357 -0.47 -18.78 4.61
C TYR A 357 -0.36 -19.03 6.11
N ASN A 358 -0.23 -17.94 6.87
CA ASN A 358 0.04 -18.01 8.29
C ASN A 358 -0.51 -16.78 9.04
N LEU A 359 -1.28 -17.00 10.09
CA LEU A 359 -1.85 -15.94 10.93
C LEU A 359 -1.02 -15.67 12.20
N ARG A 360 0.03 -16.44 12.45
CA ARG A 360 0.85 -16.29 13.65
C ARG A 360 2.00 -15.34 13.38
N PRO A 361 2.24 -14.32 14.24
CA PRO A 361 3.44 -13.52 14.17
C PRO A 361 4.69 -14.41 14.25
N THR A 362 5.66 -14.12 13.42
CA THR A 362 6.96 -14.81 13.38
C THR A 362 8.03 -13.95 14.05
N HIS A 363 9.29 -14.13 13.67
CA HIS A 363 10.42 -13.32 14.16
C HIS A 363 10.26 -11.84 13.87
N ASN A 364 9.80 -11.49 12.65
CA ASN A 364 9.28 -10.17 12.36
C ASN A 364 7.78 -10.16 12.75
N PRO A 365 7.36 -9.32 13.69
CA PRO A 365 5.97 -9.26 14.11
C PRO A 365 5.04 -8.73 13.00
N SER A 366 5.57 -8.03 12.01
CA SER A 366 4.83 -7.53 10.82
C SER A 366 4.53 -8.72 9.89
N ASN A 367 3.32 -9.27 9.97
CA ASN A 367 2.93 -10.46 9.24
C ASN A 367 1.93 -10.16 8.12
N TRP A 368 2.38 -10.34 6.86
CA TRP A 368 1.58 -10.15 5.64
C TRP A 368 1.23 -11.48 4.94
N GLN A 369 1.33 -12.59 5.64
CA GLN A 369 1.03 -13.92 5.11
C GLN A 369 -0.39 -14.40 5.44
N GLY A 370 -1.36 -13.50 5.39
CA GLY A 370 -2.78 -13.86 5.53
C GLY A 370 -3.64 -12.90 6.36
N PRO A 371 -3.14 -12.27 7.45
CA PRO A 371 -3.94 -11.32 8.22
C PRO A 371 -4.52 -10.19 7.38
N ILE A 372 -5.63 -9.61 7.85
CA ILE A 372 -6.17 -8.37 7.27
C ILE A 372 -5.45 -7.19 7.88
N TRP A 373 -4.96 -6.30 7.02
CA TRP A 373 -4.45 -4.98 7.38
C TRP A 373 -5.43 -3.90 6.95
N GLY A 374 -5.56 -2.83 7.72
CA GLY A 374 -6.42 -1.71 7.35
C GLY A 374 -6.08 -1.14 5.98
N ILE A 375 -4.78 -1.02 5.68
CA ILE A 375 -4.29 -0.55 4.39
C ILE A 375 -4.60 -1.51 3.24
N SER A 376 -4.53 -2.84 3.42
CA SER A 376 -4.88 -3.77 2.33
C SER A 376 -6.35 -3.63 1.94
N ASN A 377 -7.25 -3.52 2.93
CA ASN A 377 -8.65 -3.24 2.67
C ASN A 377 -8.84 -1.89 1.96
N TYR A 378 -8.15 -0.84 2.42
CA TYR A 378 -8.27 0.51 1.85
C TYR A 378 -7.79 0.57 0.39
N MET A 379 -6.60 0.07 0.09
CA MET A 379 -6.04 0.12 -1.27
C MET A 379 -6.88 -0.68 -2.28
N VAL A 380 -7.35 -1.87 -1.88
CA VAL A 380 -8.26 -2.67 -2.72
C VAL A 380 -9.61 -1.95 -2.89
N TRP A 381 -10.19 -1.43 -1.81
CA TRP A 381 -11.42 -0.65 -1.88
C TRP A 381 -11.29 0.55 -2.81
N ARG A 382 -10.17 1.28 -2.73
CA ARG A 382 -9.91 2.45 -3.56
C ARG A 382 -9.88 2.07 -5.04
N GLY A 383 -9.16 1.00 -5.38
CA GLY A 383 -9.15 0.46 -6.72
C GLY A 383 -10.55 0.07 -7.21
N LEU A 384 -11.35 -0.61 -6.39
CA LEU A 384 -12.74 -0.97 -6.73
C LEU A 384 -13.61 0.27 -7.02
N VAL A 385 -13.46 1.33 -6.22
CA VAL A 385 -14.17 2.61 -6.44
C VAL A 385 -13.76 3.22 -7.77
N ASP A 386 -12.48 3.28 -8.06
CA ASP A 386 -11.94 3.93 -9.26
C ASP A 386 -12.31 3.18 -10.55
N TYR A 387 -12.50 1.87 -10.48
CA TYR A 387 -13.02 1.06 -11.61
C TYR A 387 -14.56 0.96 -11.63
N GLY A 388 -15.27 1.72 -10.79
CA GLY A 388 -16.74 1.74 -10.78
C GLY A 388 -17.40 0.47 -10.24
N MET A 389 -16.65 -0.40 -9.56
CA MET A 389 -17.15 -1.65 -8.95
C MET A 389 -17.83 -1.37 -7.61
N THR A 390 -18.89 -0.57 -7.65
CA THR A 390 -19.57 0.03 -6.49
C THR A 390 -20.12 -1.00 -5.52
N ARG A 391 -20.60 -2.15 -5.99
CA ARG A 391 -21.16 -3.20 -5.13
C ARG A 391 -20.07 -3.82 -4.26
N GLU A 392 -18.98 -4.21 -4.88
CA GLU A 392 -17.81 -4.84 -4.25
C GLU A 392 -17.12 -3.86 -3.30
N ALA A 393 -16.93 -2.61 -3.73
CA ALA A 393 -16.41 -1.53 -2.89
C ALA A 393 -17.28 -1.29 -1.64
N ARG A 394 -18.61 -1.30 -1.81
CA ARG A 394 -19.56 -1.13 -0.68
C ARG A 394 -19.47 -2.28 0.31
N GLU A 395 -19.33 -3.49 -0.20
CA GLU A 395 -19.19 -4.67 0.66
C GLU A 395 -17.87 -4.62 1.43
N LEU A 396 -16.75 -4.32 0.77
CA LEU A 396 -15.44 -4.22 1.44
C LEU A 396 -15.41 -3.11 2.49
N ALA A 397 -15.96 -1.94 2.17
CA ALA A 397 -16.07 -0.84 3.14
C ALA A 397 -16.91 -1.24 4.37
N ARG A 398 -18.01 -1.96 4.17
CA ARG A 398 -18.84 -2.48 5.29
C ARG A 398 -18.08 -3.51 6.13
N LYS A 399 -17.35 -4.43 5.50
CA LYS A 399 -16.50 -5.41 6.22
C LYS A 399 -15.47 -4.70 7.09
N THR A 400 -14.82 -3.66 6.57
CA THR A 400 -13.83 -2.86 7.32
C THR A 400 -14.48 -2.10 8.48
N VAL A 401 -15.65 -1.50 8.26
CA VAL A 401 -16.41 -0.83 9.32
C VAL A 401 -16.81 -1.81 10.43
N VAL A 402 -17.28 -3.01 10.07
CA VAL A 402 -17.63 -4.06 11.06
C VAL A 402 -16.39 -4.50 11.83
N LEU A 403 -15.26 -4.72 11.14
CA LEU A 403 -14.00 -5.12 11.76
C LEU A 403 -13.55 -4.11 12.82
N PHE A 404 -13.40 -2.85 12.42
CA PHE A 404 -12.88 -1.80 13.30
C PHE A 404 -13.88 -1.37 14.38
N GLY A 405 -15.15 -1.29 14.03
CA GLY A 405 -16.20 -0.98 15.02
C GLY A 405 -16.32 -2.05 16.11
N SER A 406 -16.16 -3.33 15.74
CA SER A 406 -16.17 -4.44 16.71
C SER A 406 -14.93 -4.42 17.61
N ASP A 407 -13.76 -4.09 17.07
CA ASP A 407 -12.52 -3.94 17.86
C ASP A 407 -12.65 -2.78 18.85
N LEU A 408 -13.11 -1.61 18.40
CA LEU A 408 -13.37 -0.46 19.28
C LEU A 408 -14.38 -0.77 20.37
N GLN A 409 -15.44 -1.49 20.05
CA GLN A 409 -16.47 -1.87 21.04
C GLN A 409 -15.91 -2.83 22.10
N LYS A 410 -15.03 -3.75 21.71
CA LYS A 410 -14.49 -4.79 22.59
C LYS A 410 -13.24 -4.33 23.33
N GLU A 411 -12.32 -3.66 22.64
CA GLU A 411 -10.97 -3.35 23.12
C GLU A 411 -10.76 -1.86 23.42
N GLY A 412 -11.62 -0.98 22.92
CA GLY A 412 -11.52 0.47 23.09
C GLY A 412 -10.38 1.11 22.29
N ALA A 413 -9.75 0.36 21.37
CA ALA A 413 -8.68 0.83 20.51
C ALA A 413 -8.59 0.00 19.24
N LEU A 414 -7.93 0.50 18.20
CA LEU A 414 -7.61 -0.26 16.99
C LEU A 414 -6.28 -1.00 17.14
N HIS A 415 -6.12 -2.07 16.36
CA HIS A 415 -4.90 -2.86 16.31
C HIS A 415 -4.28 -2.82 14.91
N GLU A 416 -3.03 -3.24 14.79
CA GLU A 416 -2.26 -3.15 13.55
C GLU A 416 -2.81 -4.08 12.46
N TYR A 417 -3.13 -5.33 12.81
CA TYR A 417 -3.76 -6.28 11.87
C TYR A 417 -4.62 -7.32 12.59
N TYR A 418 -5.43 -8.06 11.81
CA TYR A 418 -6.55 -8.84 12.31
C TYR A 418 -6.63 -10.23 11.69
N ASN A 419 -7.21 -11.16 12.42
CA ASN A 419 -7.56 -12.47 11.91
C ASN A 419 -8.71 -12.35 10.87
N PRO A 420 -8.52 -12.79 9.62
CA PRO A 420 -9.49 -12.61 8.56
C PRO A 420 -10.81 -13.39 8.78
N GLU A 421 -10.75 -14.49 9.52
CA GLU A 421 -11.92 -15.37 9.74
C GLU A 421 -12.77 -14.96 10.95
N THR A 422 -12.13 -14.44 12.00
CA THR A 422 -12.80 -14.13 13.26
C THR A 422 -12.92 -12.63 13.55
N GLY A 423 -12.13 -11.79 12.88
CA GLY A 423 -12.01 -10.36 13.17
C GLY A 423 -11.23 -10.04 14.46
N GLU A 424 -10.68 -11.06 15.15
CA GLU A 424 -9.90 -10.85 16.36
C GLU A 424 -8.60 -10.07 16.05
N PRO A 425 -8.26 -9.07 16.87
CA PRO A 425 -7.00 -8.34 16.73
C PRO A 425 -5.81 -9.24 17.08
N ILE A 426 -4.65 -9.00 16.44
CA ILE A 426 -3.48 -9.85 16.63
C ILE A 426 -2.36 -9.13 17.38
N ILE A 427 -2.04 -7.88 17.03
CA ILE A 427 -0.88 -7.20 17.61
C ILE A 427 -1.09 -5.67 17.67
N ASN A 428 -0.24 -4.99 18.44
CA ASN A 428 -0.10 -3.53 18.54
C ASN A 428 -1.40 -2.77 18.80
N LYS A 429 -1.95 -2.94 20.00
CA LYS A 429 -3.09 -2.15 20.49
C LYS A 429 -2.77 -0.65 20.50
N GLY A 430 -3.70 0.15 19.97
CA GLY A 430 -3.57 1.59 19.84
C GLY A 430 -2.87 2.04 18.56
N PHE A 431 -2.84 1.17 17.54
CA PHE A 431 -2.33 1.51 16.23
C PHE A 431 -3.30 2.45 15.50
N GLN A 432 -2.79 3.60 15.08
CA GLN A 432 -3.55 4.68 14.45
C GLN A 432 -3.37 4.66 12.92
N ASN A 433 -2.44 5.43 12.40
CA ASN A 433 -1.92 5.40 11.05
C ASN A 433 -3.03 5.20 9.96
N TRP A 434 -2.76 4.35 8.98
CA TRP A 434 -3.68 3.99 7.90
C TRP A 434 -5.01 3.36 8.34
N ASN A 435 -5.13 2.90 9.60
CA ASN A 435 -6.43 2.48 10.11
C ASN A 435 -7.45 3.61 10.11
N TYR A 436 -6.97 4.86 10.21
CA TYR A 436 -7.83 6.05 10.16
C TYR A 436 -8.38 6.33 8.77
N LEU A 437 -7.83 5.72 7.71
CA LEU A 437 -8.42 5.72 6.37
C LEU A 437 -9.80 5.06 6.32
N ALA A 438 -10.20 4.34 7.38
CA ALA A 438 -11.58 3.88 7.54
C ALA A 438 -12.60 5.03 7.47
N LEU A 439 -12.22 6.26 7.86
CA LEU A 439 -13.08 7.44 7.72
C LEU A 439 -13.38 7.78 6.26
N ASN A 440 -12.42 7.58 5.35
CA ASN A 440 -12.62 7.76 3.91
C ASN A 440 -13.67 6.77 3.39
N MET A 441 -13.63 5.51 3.86
CA MET A 441 -14.64 4.50 3.54
C MET A 441 -16.00 4.84 4.15
N VAL A 442 -16.03 5.34 5.40
CA VAL A 442 -17.27 5.79 6.08
C VAL A 442 -17.87 6.98 5.33
N ALA A 443 -17.07 7.99 4.99
CA ALA A 443 -17.53 9.15 4.22
C ALA A 443 -18.17 8.72 2.89
N TRP A 444 -17.51 7.78 2.18
CA TRP A 444 -18.04 7.25 0.93
C TRP A 444 -19.36 6.47 1.11
N LEU A 445 -19.47 5.65 2.16
CA LEU A 445 -20.72 4.93 2.47
C LEU A 445 -21.87 5.87 2.81
N GLU A 446 -21.57 7.02 3.42
CA GLU A 446 -22.51 8.09 3.77
C GLU A 446 -22.80 9.04 2.59
N GLY A 447 -22.13 8.88 1.45
CA GLY A 447 -22.27 9.76 0.27
C GLY A 447 -21.69 11.16 0.48
N ARG A 448 -20.74 11.30 1.41
CA ARG A 448 -19.98 12.54 1.67
C ARG A 448 -18.73 12.62 0.79
N PRO A 449 -18.16 13.83 0.62
CA PRO A 449 -16.87 14.00 -0.06
C PRO A 449 -15.79 13.11 0.58
N VAL A 450 -14.95 12.53 -0.26
CA VAL A 450 -13.87 11.63 0.15
C VAL A 450 -12.55 12.22 -0.28
N VAL A 451 -11.65 12.42 0.70
CA VAL A 451 -10.27 12.81 0.43
C VAL A 451 -9.55 11.67 -0.28
N ARG A 452 -8.77 12.01 -1.29
CA ARG A 452 -8.02 11.07 -2.12
C ARG A 452 -6.54 11.37 -2.01
N GLU A 453 -5.75 10.29 -1.95
CA GLU A 453 -4.32 10.33 -2.24
C GLU A 453 -4.08 10.83 -3.68
N PHE A 454 -2.82 11.15 -3.99
CA PHE A 454 -2.44 11.68 -5.31
C PHE A 454 -2.71 10.69 -6.45
#